data_7ad638d872eae76c4be8b255f2ea8e4c
#
_entry.id   7ad638d872eae76c4be8b255f2ea8e4c
#
_cell.length_a   1.000
_cell.length_b   1.000
_cell.length_c   1.000
_cell.angle_alpha   90.00
_cell.angle_beta   90.00
_cell.angle_gamma   90.00
#
_symmetry.space_group_name_H-M   'P 1'
#
loop_
_entity.id
_entity.type
_entity.pdbx_description
1 polymer ?
#
loop_
_entity_poly.entity_id
_entity_poly.type
_entity_poly.pdbx_seq_one_letter_code
_entity_poly.pdbx_strand_id
1 'polypeptide(L)'
;MFAKVKISGVLETITGLHIGGSSAFSAIGAVDSPVIRDARTNMPMIPGSSLKGKLRTLLAKKYNQTVAKTPDDDAVCLTSLFGSAKKGQVKTSKILFNDMFLENMDELKYAGLTGATEVKFENSIQRTTAVANPRQIERVVRGAKFPMQLIYEVTNESEMVHDFEILKDGFKLLEYDYLGGSGSRGYGRVKIMDIHVEPVIGEVS
;
A
#
# COMPACT_ATOMS: atom_id res chain seq x y z
N MET A 1 -16.31 23.43 -11.41
CA MET A 1 -17.09 22.19 -11.16
C MET A 1 -16.48 21.50 -9.95
N PHE A 2 -17.27 20.95 -9.05
CA PHE A 2 -16.78 20.17 -7.90
C PHE A 2 -17.51 18.83 -7.89
N ALA A 3 -16.76 17.75 -8.06
CA ALA A 3 -17.29 16.40 -8.00
C ALA A 3 -16.28 15.48 -7.30
N LYS A 4 -16.76 14.36 -6.75
CA LYS A 4 -15.92 13.30 -6.19
C LYS A 4 -16.29 11.96 -6.80
N VAL A 5 -15.27 11.23 -7.17
CA VAL A 5 -15.37 9.89 -7.73
C VAL A 5 -14.74 8.90 -6.75
N LYS A 6 -15.48 7.87 -6.39
CA LYS A 6 -14.98 6.76 -5.58
C LYS A 6 -14.41 5.68 -6.51
N ILE A 7 -13.20 5.25 -6.19
CA ILE A 7 -12.54 4.10 -6.79
C ILE A 7 -12.45 3.04 -5.70
N SER A 8 -13.14 1.93 -5.87
CA SER A 8 -13.14 0.81 -4.94
C SER A 8 -12.57 -0.45 -5.59
N GLY A 9 -12.11 -1.39 -4.78
CA GLY A 9 -11.59 -2.67 -5.22
C GLY A 9 -11.17 -3.53 -4.03
N VAL A 10 -10.55 -4.67 -4.30
CA VAL A 10 -10.01 -5.56 -3.27
C VAL A 10 -8.53 -5.78 -3.53
N LEU A 11 -7.71 -5.53 -2.52
CA LEU A 11 -6.30 -5.89 -2.53
C LEU A 11 -6.12 -7.23 -1.82
N GLU A 12 -5.69 -8.25 -2.55
CA GLU A 12 -5.42 -9.59 -2.03
C GLU A 12 -3.91 -9.83 -1.91
N THR A 13 -3.47 -10.41 -0.79
CA THR A 13 -2.08 -10.83 -0.60
C THR A 13 -1.80 -12.15 -1.33
N ILE A 14 -0.92 -12.11 -2.31
CA ILE A 14 -0.47 -13.30 -3.07
C ILE A 14 0.68 -14.01 -2.35
N THR A 15 1.50 -13.25 -1.63
CA THR A 15 2.54 -13.76 -0.71
C THR A 15 2.43 -13.05 0.62
N GLY A 16 3.03 -13.61 1.68
CA GLY A 16 2.99 -13.01 3.01
C GLY A 16 3.40 -11.54 3.00
N LEU A 17 2.60 -10.67 3.60
CA LEU A 17 2.78 -9.21 3.58
C LEU A 17 3.28 -8.73 4.95
N HIS A 18 4.38 -7.98 4.97
CA HIS A 18 4.87 -7.30 6.16
C HIS A 18 4.85 -5.79 5.97
N ILE A 19 3.94 -5.12 6.66
CA ILE A 19 3.97 -3.68 6.89
C ILE A 19 4.19 -3.50 8.37
N GLY A 20 5.36 -2.99 8.75
CA GLY A 20 5.78 -2.90 10.15
C GLY A 20 4.87 -1.97 10.96
N GLY A 21 4.50 -2.44 12.16
CA GLY A 21 3.88 -1.64 13.19
C GLY A 21 4.91 -0.97 14.09
N SER A 22 4.43 -0.17 15.05
CA SER A 22 5.27 0.39 16.10
C SER A 22 5.72 -0.71 17.07
N SER A 23 7.02 -0.88 17.22
CA SER A 23 7.63 -1.82 18.21
C SER A 23 7.83 -1.19 19.59
N ALA A 24 7.16 -0.07 19.90
CA ALA A 24 7.41 0.73 21.10
C ALA A 24 7.25 -0.04 22.43
N PHE A 25 6.58 -1.20 22.44
CA PHE A 25 6.40 -2.07 23.61
C PHE A 25 6.45 -3.55 23.21
N SER A 26 7.60 -4.04 22.77
CA SER A 26 7.79 -5.50 22.62
C SER A 26 7.99 -6.12 24.00
N ALA A 27 7.03 -6.89 24.49
CA ALA A 27 7.21 -7.72 25.67
C ALA A 27 8.31 -8.77 25.42
N ILE A 28 9.00 -9.20 26.47
CA ILE A 28 10.01 -10.28 26.38
C ILE A 28 9.35 -11.51 25.77
N GLY A 29 9.86 -12.00 24.63
CA GLY A 29 9.29 -13.12 23.86
C GLY A 29 8.29 -12.73 22.76
N ALA A 30 8.04 -11.44 22.54
CA ALA A 30 7.29 -10.98 21.38
C ALA A 30 8.10 -11.09 20.08
N VAL A 31 7.39 -11.09 18.94
CA VAL A 31 8.01 -11.09 17.61
C VAL A 31 8.85 -9.82 17.41
N ASP A 32 10.05 -9.96 16.84
CA ASP A 32 10.99 -8.84 16.63
C ASP A 32 10.40 -7.73 15.74
N SER A 33 9.60 -8.12 14.75
CA SER A 33 9.00 -7.21 13.77
C SER A 33 7.51 -7.53 13.60
N PRO A 34 6.63 -6.90 14.40
CA PRO A 34 5.18 -7.10 14.28
C PRO A 34 4.61 -6.34 13.08
N VAL A 35 3.47 -6.81 12.55
CA VAL A 35 2.69 -6.08 11.56
C VAL A 35 1.85 -4.98 12.22
N ILE A 36 1.54 -3.94 11.42
CA ILE A 36 0.58 -2.91 11.85
C ILE A 36 -0.83 -3.49 11.95
N ARG A 37 -1.56 -3.08 12.99
CA ARG A 37 -2.90 -3.58 13.31
C ARG A 37 -3.87 -2.43 13.56
N ASP A 38 -5.12 -2.68 13.24
CA ASP A 38 -6.22 -1.83 13.67
C ASP A 38 -6.42 -1.94 15.18
N ALA A 39 -6.44 -0.80 15.87
CA ALA A 39 -6.57 -0.76 17.31
C ALA A 39 -7.92 -1.30 17.83
N ARG A 40 -8.98 -1.24 17.01
CA ARG A 40 -10.32 -1.69 17.38
C ARG A 40 -10.48 -3.20 17.31
N THR A 41 -9.98 -3.80 16.23
CA THR A 41 -10.20 -5.23 15.94
C THR A 41 -8.98 -6.08 16.26
N ASN A 42 -7.81 -5.46 16.46
CA ASN A 42 -6.51 -6.10 16.54
C ASN A 42 -6.15 -6.94 15.30
N MET A 43 -6.85 -6.76 14.19
CA MET A 43 -6.56 -7.42 12.93
C MET A 43 -5.52 -6.61 12.14
N PRO A 44 -4.73 -7.27 11.26
CA PRO A 44 -3.81 -6.56 10.40
C PRO A 44 -4.54 -5.59 9.48
N MET A 45 -3.89 -4.48 9.17
CA MET A 45 -4.40 -3.46 8.27
C MET A 45 -3.33 -3.01 7.29
N ILE A 46 -3.74 -2.40 6.19
CA ILE A 46 -2.84 -1.72 5.26
C ILE A 46 -3.13 -0.22 5.34
N PRO A 47 -2.22 0.60 5.88
CA PRO A 47 -2.39 2.04 5.91
C PRO A 47 -2.49 2.62 4.50
N GLY A 48 -3.41 3.55 4.28
CA GLY A 48 -3.53 4.28 3.02
C GLY A 48 -2.24 5.01 2.64
N SER A 49 -1.50 5.48 3.63
CA SER A 49 -0.17 6.10 3.43
C SER A 49 0.85 5.12 2.84
N SER A 50 0.81 3.84 3.21
CA SER A 50 1.69 2.80 2.67
C SER A 50 1.39 2.53 1.20
N LEU A 51 0.11 2.41 0.84
CA LEU A 51 -0.30 2.25 -0.56
C LEU A 51 0.04 3.50 -1.39
N LYS A 52 -0.32 4.70 -0.89
CA LYS A 52 -0.02 5.98 -1.55
C LYS A 52 1.48 6.13 -1.82
N GLY A 53 2.31 5.93 -0.81
CA GLY A 53 3.76 6.07 -0.93
C GLY A 53 4.38 5.09 -1.90
N LYS A 54 3.91 3.83 -1.88
CA LYS A 54 4.39 2.81 -2.81
C LYS A 54 3.98 3.09 -4.26
N LEU A 55 2.71 3.40 -4.51
CA LEU A 55 2.24 3.77 -5.85
C LEU A 55 3.01 4.96 -6.39
N ARG A 56 3.16 6.04 -5.60
CA ARG A 56 3.92 7.22 -6.00
C ARG A 56 5.35 6.87 -6.37
N THR A 57 6.02 6.04 -5.56
CA THR A 57 7.41 5.61 -5.82
C THR A 57 7.54 4.81 -7.13
N LEU A 58 6.59 3.92 -7.41
CA LEU A 58 6.59 3.13 -8.64
C LEU A 58 6.32 3.99 -9.87
N LEU A 59 5.36 4.89 -9.77
CA LEU A 59 5.04 5.84 -10.83
C LEU A 59 6.18 6.83 -11.08
N ALA A 60 6.88 7.26 -10.05
CA ALA A 60 8.08 8.09 -10.20
C ALA A 60 9.16 7.41 -11.04
N LYS A 61 9.35 6.09 -10.87
CA LYS A 61 10.27 5.32 -11.72
C LYS A 61 9.85 5.30 -13.20
N LYS A 62 8.55 5.39 -13.49
CA LYS A 62 8.02 5.36 -14.86
C LYS A 62 7.95 6.75 -15.49
N TYR A 63 7.53 7.76 -14.73
CA TYR A 63 7.18 9.08 -15.27
C TYR A 63 8.26 10.14 -15.09
N ASN A 64 9.21 9.97 -14.15
CA ASN A 64 10.31 10.90 -14.00
C ASN A 64 11.40 10.62 -15.03
N GLN A 65 12.00 11.66 -15.59
CA GLN A 65 13.16 11.54 -16.49
C GLN A 65 14.44 11.18 -15.74
N THR A 66 14.54 11.60 -14.49
CA THR A 66 15.68 11.34 -13.59
C THR A 66 15.16 10.97 -12.21
N VAL A 67 16.02 10.38 -11.37
CA VAL A 67 15.65 10.06 -9.99
C VAL A 67 15.42 11.35 -9.21
N ALA A 68 14.19 11.61 -8.81
CA ALA A 68 13.84 12.76 -7.96
C ALA A 68 14.44 12.58 -6.56
N LYS A 69 14.98 13.67 -5.99
CA LYS A 69 15.52 13.65 -4.62
C LYS A 69 14.41 13.57 -3.56
N THR A 70 13.31 14.25 -3.83
CA THR A 70 12.15 14.30 -2.96
C THR A 70 10.87 14.09 -3.77
N PRO A 71 9.76 13.67 -3.17
CA PRO A 71 8.48 13.58 -3.86
C PRO A 71 8.01 14.92 -4.48
N ASP A 72 8.46 16.04 -3.95
CA ASP A 72 8.12 17.38 -4.49
C ASP A 72 8.83 17.71 -5.81
N ASP A 73 9.86 16.92 -6.17
CA ASP A 73 10.60 17.04 -7.42
C ASP A 73 10.13 16.03 -8.48
N ASP A 74 9.07 15.26 -8.21
CA ASP A 74 8.44 14.35 -9.18
C ASP A 74 7.87 15.11 -10.38
N ALA A 75 7.64 14.39 -11.47
CA ALA A 75 6.98 14.89 -12.66
C ALA A 75 5.66 15.63 -12.32
N VAL A 76 5.31 16.64 -13.14
CA VAL A 76 4.17 17.51 -12.89
C VAL A 76 2.86 16.72 -12.74
N CYS A 77 2.65 15.66 -13.51
CA CYS A 77 1.47 14.80 -13.41
C CYS A 77 1.38 14.11 -12.04
N LEU A 78 2.50 13.66 -11.47
CA LEU A 78 2.53 13.02 -10.15
C LEU A 78 2.34 14.04 -9.02
N THR A 79 2.99 15.21 -9.09
CA THR A 79 2.79 16.26 -8.09
C THR A 79 1.37 16.84 -8.14
N SER A 80 0.70 16.85 -9.30
CA SER A 80 -0.70 17.25 -9.43
C SER A 80 -1.64 16.20 -8.84
N LEU A 81 -1.39 14.91 -9.07
CA LEU A 81 -2.24 13.82 -8.58
C LEU A 81 -2.05 13.57 -7.06
N PHE A 82 -0.81 13.44 -6.61
CA PHE A 82 -0.48 13.05 -5.23
C PHE A 82 -0.24 14.23 -4.27
N GLY A 83 -0.16 15.44 -4.83
CA GLY A 83 0.14 16.65 -4.07
C GLY A 83 1.65 16.94 -3.96
N SER A 84 1.99 18.17 -3.59
CA SER A 84 3.34 18.65 -3.32
C SER A 84 3.34 19.67 -2.20
N ALA A 85 4.33 19.59 -1.30
CA ALA A 85 4.57 20.54 -0.23
C ALA A 85 5.65 21.57 -0.56
N LYS A 86 6.08 21.62 -1.83
CA LYS A 86 7.16 22.53 -2.27
C LYS A 86 6.84 23.99 -1.95
N LYS A 87 7.72 24.63 -1.21
CA LYS A 87 7.56 26.03 -0.80
C LYS A 87 7.30 26.94 -2.02
N GLY A 88 6.21 27.70 -1.98
CA GLY A 88 5.77 28.59 -3.07
C GLY A 88 5.03 27.88 -4.24
N GLN A 89 4.90 26.55 -4.22
CA GLN A 89 4.22 25.75 -5.24
C GLN A 89 3.43 24.58 -4.61
N VAL A 90 2.78 24.83 -3.48
CA VAL A 90 1.99 23.82 -2.78
C VAL A 90 0.84 23.35 -3.66
N LYS A 91 0.67 22.04 -3.80
CA LYS A 91 -0.44 21.41 -4.51
C LYS A 91 -1.16 20.46 -3.57
N THR A 92 -2.48 20.58 -3.48
CA THR A 92 -3.31 19.63 -2.77
C THR A 92 -3.39 18.32 -3.56
N SER A 93 -3.38 17.20 -2.88
CA SER A 93 -3.60 15.90 -3.52
C SER A 93 -5.03 15.81 -4.05
N LYS A 94 -5.20 15.42 -5.31
CA LYS A 94 -6.52 15.12 -5.90
C LYS A 94 -7.06 13.77 -5.44
N ILE A 95 -6.22 12.91 -4.85
CA ILE A 95 -6.61 11.57 -4.47
C ILE A 95 -6.36 11.32 -2.98
N LEU A 96 -7.38 10.82 -2.29
CA LEU A 96 -7.34 10.40 -0.90
C LEU A 96 -7.28 8.88 -0.84
N PHE A 97 -6.43 8.35 0.02
CA PHE A 97 -6.26 6.93 0.27
C PHE A 97 -6.78 6.59 1.65
N ASN A 98 -7.78 5.72 1.72
CA ASN A 98 -8.27 5.23 3.00
C ASN A 98 -7.41 4.08 3.51
N ASP A 99 -7.40 3.89 4.82
CA ASP A 99 -6.85 2.69 5.43
C ASP A 99 -7.71 1.48 5.06
N MET A 100 -7.07 0.34 4.86
CA MET A 100 -7.72 -0.90 4.42
C MET A 100 -7.65 -1.93 5.54
N PHE A 101 -8.81 -2.43 5.94
CA PHE A 101 -8.95 -3.39 7.04
C PHE A 101 -9.18 -4.80 6.50
N LEU A 102 -8.68 -5.82 7.19
CA LEU A 102 -8.92 -7.22 6.83
C LEU A 102 -10.42 -7.53 6.87
N GLU A 103 -10.95 -8.11 5.79
CA GLU A 103 -12.38 -8.42 5.69
C GLU A 103 -12.67 -9.92 5.72
N ASN A 104 -11.80 -10.76 5.17
CA ASN A 104 -12.11 -12.17 4.91
C ASN A 104 -11.59 -13.14 5.98
N MET A 105 -11.60 -12.78 7.26
CA MET A 105 -11.08 -13.64 8.33
C MET A 105 -11.79 -15.01 8.40
N ASP A 106 -13.10 -15.06 8.14
CA ASP A 106 -13.85 -16.32 8.17
C ASP A 106 -13.50 -17.23 6.99
N GLU A 107 -13.23 -16.68 5.80
CA GLU A 107 -12.70 -17.43 4.65
C GLU A 107 -11.33 -18.04 4.99
N LEU A 108 -10.44 -17.27 5.64
CA LEU A 108 -9.13 -17.75 6.07
C LEU A 108 -9.24 -18.88 7.10
N LYS A 109 -10.15 -18.77 8.06
CA LYS A 109 -10.43 -19.84 9.03
C LYS A 109 -10.98 -21.09 8.35
N TYR A 110 -11.90 -20.94 7.40
CA TYR A 110 -12.42 -22.06 6.63
C TYR A 110 -11.33 -22.78 5.82
N ALA A 111 -10.33 -22.04 5.34
CA ALA A 111 -9.15 -22.59 4.71
C ALA A 111 -8.14 -23.25 5.68
N GLY A 112 -8.47 -23.34 6.97
CA GLY A 112 -7.68 -24.01 8.01
C GLY A 112 -6.67 -23.11 8.72
N LEU A 113 -6.70 -21.79 8.51
CA LEU A 113 -5.79 -20.87 9.19
C LEU A 113 -6.31 -20.50 10.58
N THR A 114 -5.43 -20.48 11.59
CA THR A 114 -5.78 -20.12 12.97
C THR A 114 -5.78 -18.62 13.21
N GLY A 115 -5.17 -17.84 12.32
CA GLY A 115 -5.04 -16.39 12.42
C GLY A 115 -4.75 -15.72 11.08
N ALA A 116 -4.84 -14.40 11.07
CA ALA A 116 -4.55 -13.60 9.88
C ALA A 116 -3.05 -13.34 9.66
N THR A 117 -2.21 -13.73 10.60
CA THR A 117 -0.76 -13.54 10.56
C THR A 117 -0.02 -14.82 10.88
N GLU A 118 1.19 -14.92 10.39
CA GLU A 118 2.15 -16.00 10.67
C GLU A 118 3.51 -15.40 11.05
N VAL A 119 4.31 -16.15 11.80
CA VAL A 119 5.69 -15.77 12.13
C VAL A 119 6.64 -16.54 11.23
N LYS A 120 7.44 -15.81 10.44
CA LYS A 120 8.51 -16.39 9.64
C LYS A 120 9.85 -16.18 10.33
N PHE A 121 10.57 -17.26 10.49
CA PHE A 121 11.97 -17.23 10.96
C PHE A 121 12.89 -17.00 9.77
N GLU A 122 13.68 -15.94 9.82
CA GLU A 122 14.75 -15.66 8.87
C GLU A 122 16.08 -15.67 9.57
N ASN A 123 17.11 -16.14 8.89
CA ASN A 123 18.47 -16.14 9.41
C ASN A 123 19.39 -15.39 8.45
N SER A 124 20.15 -14.44 8.98
CA SER A 124 21.21 -13.77 8.23
C SER A 124 22.57 -14.22 8.77
N ILE A 125 23.43 -14.73 7.88
CA ILE A 125 24.78 -15.18 8.25
C ILE A 125 25.75 -14.05 7.90
N GLN A 126 26.52 -13.60 8.89
CA GLN A 126 27.58 -12.64 8.67
C GLN A 126 28.73 -13.31 7.92
N ARG A 127 29.07 -12.81 6.74
CA ARG A 127 30.03 -13.46 5.83
C ARG A 127 31.45 -13.59 6.41
N THR A 128 31.86 -12.63 7.25
CA THR A 128 33.22 -12.59 7.83
C THR A 128 33.39 -13.47 9.05
N THR A 129 32.35 -13.65 9.86
CA THR A 129 32.40 -14.36 11.14
C THR A 129 31.61 -15.66 11.15
N ALA A 130 30.83 -15.94 10.09
CA ALA A 130 29.88 -17.06 10.02
C ALA A 130 28.83 -17.08 11.16
N VAL A 131 28.68 -15.97 11.88
CA VAL A 131 27.69 -15.88 12.97
C VAL A 131 26.30 -15.75 12.35
N ALA A 132 25.38 -16.60 12.82
CA ALA A 132 23.96 -16.57 12.46
C ALA A 132 23.22 -15.53 13.32
N ASN A 133 22.40 -14.69 12.69
CA ASN A 133 21.52 -13.73 13.36
C ASN A 133 20.05 -14.03 13.01
N PRO A 134 19.37 -14.86 13.81
CA PRO A 134 17.98 -15.21 13.59
C PRO A 134 17.07 -14.01 13.87
N ARG A 135 16.00 -13.88 13.10
CA ARG A 135 14.95 -12.86 13.24
C ARG A 135 13.58 -13.48 13.11
N GLN A 136 12.65 -13.01 13.89
CA GLN A 136 11.24 -13.37 13.81
C GLN A 136 10.46 -12.22 13.15
N ILE A 137 9.92 -12.47 11.98
CA ILE A 137 9.16 -11.47 11.23
C ILE A 137 7.71 -11.94 11.14
N GLU A 138 6.82 -11.15 11.74
CA GLU A 138 5.39 -11.36 11.54
C GLU A 138 4.99 -10.86 10.16
N ARG A 139 4.11 -11.58 9.49
CA ARG A 139 3.53 -11.17 8.21
C ARG A 139 2.08 -11.61 8.10
N VAL A 140 1.29 -10.85 7.41
CA VAL A 140 -0.07 -11.22 7.02
C VAL A 140 -0.02 -12.45 6.13
N VAL A 141 -0.90 -13.40 6.34
CA VAL A 141 -0.95 -14.64 5.57
C VAL A 141 -1.34 -14.38 4.11
N ARG A 142 -0.99 -15.30 3.22
CA ARG A 142 -1.46 -15.33 1.84
C ARG A 142 -2.98 -15.51 1.78
N GLY A 143 -3.64 -14.84 0.84
CA GLY A 143 -5.10 -14.90 0.65
C GLY A 143 -5.88 -13.93 1.53
N ALA A 144 -5.22 -13.10 2.32
CA ALA A 144 -5.88 -12.03 3.06
C ALA A 144 -6.38 -10.93 2.10
N LYS A 145 -7.64 -10.51 2.27
CA LYS A 145 -8.32 -9.53 1.41
C LYS A 145 -8.59 -8.24 2.19
N PHE A 146 -8.24 -7.14 1.56
CA PHE A 146 -8.37 -5.79 2.11
C PHE A 146 -9.17 -4.94 1.12
N PRO A 147 -10.43 -4.57 1.44
CA PRO A 147 -11.20 -3.63 0.64
C PRO A 147 -10.44 -2.31 0.50
N MET A 148 -10.23 -1.90 -0.74
CA MET A 148 -9.56 -0.66 -1.08
C MET A 148 -10.59 0.39 -1.45
N GLN A 149 -10.43 1.60 -0.92
CA GLN A 149 -11.24 2.75 -1.30
C GLN A 149 -10.36 3.98 -1.46
N LEU A 150 -10.44 4.59 -2.63
CA LEU A 150 -9.82 5.86 -2.95
C LEU A 150 -10.89 6.86 -3.31
N ILE A 151 -10.70 8.12 -2.96
CA ILE A 151 -11.59 9.21 -3.39
C ILE A 151 -10.79 10.17 -4.25
N TYR A 152 -11.21 10.31 -5.49
CA TYR A 152 -10.64 11.28 -6.43
C TYR A 152 -11.51 12.53 -6.46
N GLU A 153 -10.89 13.70 -6.27
CA GLU A 153 -11.53 14.99 -6.37
C GLU A 153 -11.37 15.55 -7.79
N VAL A 154 -12.49 15.70 -8.48
CA VAL A 154 -12.51 16.24 -9.85
C VAL A 154 -12.42 17.75 -9.78
N THR A 155 -11.27 18.28 -10.15
CA THR A 155 -11.05 19.74 -10.30
C THR A 155 -11.19 20.17 -11.77
N ASN A 156 -10.87 19.26 -12.68
CA ASN A 156 -10.97 19.45 -14.13
C ASN A 156 -11.22 18.10 -14.81
N GLU A 157 -12.33 17.95 -15.53
CA GLU A 157 -12.67 16.70 -16.21
C GLU A 157 -11.66 16.29 -17.28
N SER A 158 -11.07 17.25 -17.98
CA SER A 158 -10.06 16.95 -19.00
C SER A 158 -8.79 16.28 -18.45
N GLU A 159 -8.50 16.46 -17.15
CA GLU A 159 -7.36 15.83 -16.48
C GLU A 159 -7.70 14.46 -15.89
N MET A 160 -8.98 14.18 -15.63
CA MET A 160 -9.44 12.98 -14.94
C MET A 160 -9.04 11.70 -15.69
N VAL A 161 -9.23 11.66 -17.00
CA VAL A 161 -8.89 10.48 -17.82
C VAL A 161 -7.41 10.17 -17.71
N HIS A 162 -6.56 11.20 -17.83
CA HIS A 162 -5.12 11.04 -17.72
C HIS A 162 -4.69 10.61 -16.30
N ASP A 163 -5.28 11.21 -15.26
CA ASP A 163 -5.02 10.83 -13.86
C ASP A 163 -5.41 9.37 -13.58
N PHE A 164 -6.50 8.88 -14.17
CA PHE A 164 -6.93 7.48 -14.04
C PHE A 164 -6.02 6.51 -14.79
N GLU A 165 -5.48 6.90 -15.95
CA GLU A 165 -4.46 6.11 -16.65
C GLU A 165 -3.20 5.97 -15.80
N ILE A 166 -2.75 7.06 -15.14
CA ILE A 166 -1.62 7.02 -14.21
C ILE A 166 -1.91 6.07 -13.05
N LEU A 167 -3.09 6.12 -12.44
CA LEU A 167 -3.48 5.22 -11.35
C LEU A 167 -3.50 3.75 -11.81
N LYS A 168 -4.06 3.48 -12.98
CA LYS A 168 -4.07 2.14 -13.59
C LYS A 168 -2.66 1.60 -13.80
N ASP A 169 -1.75 2.43 -14.29
CA ASP A 169 -0.34 2.09 -14.40
C ASP A 169 0.28 1.78 -13.02
N GLY A 170 -0.04 2.58 -12.02
CA GLY A 170 0.43 2.36 -10.64
C GLY A 170 -0.03 1.02 -10.08
N PHE A 171 -1.28 0.66 -10.27
CA PHE A 171 -1.81 -0.63 -9.84
C PHE A 171 -1.12 -1.79 -10.56
N LYS A 172 -0.97 -1.69 -11.88
CA LYS A 172 -0.27 -2.69 -12.67
C LYS A 172 1.20 -2.84 -12.24
N LEU A 173 1.91 -1.75 -11.99
CA LEU A 173 3.28 -1.79 -11.51
C LEU A 173 3.36 -2.46 -10.12
N LEU A 174 2.40 -2.20 -9.23
CA LEU A 174 2.36 -2.77 -7.89
C LEU A 174 2.21 -4.29 -7.92
N GLU A 175 1.40 -4.85 -8.82
CA GLU A 175 1.21 -6.31 -8.95
C GLU A 175 2.49 -7.05 -9.37
N TYR A 176 3.39 -6.37 -10.09
CA TYR A 176 4.69 -6.90 -10.50
C TYR A 176 5.86 -6.44 -9.61
N ASP A 177 5.55 -5.73 -8.54
CA ASP A 177 6.51 -5.33 -7.51
C ASP A 177 6.03 -5.91 -6.15
N TYR A 178 6.10 -5.16 -5.08
CA TYR A 178 5.68 -5.57 -3.75
C TYR A 178 5.16 -4.39 -2.94
N LEU A 179 4.33 -4.66 -1.94
CA LEU A 179 3.92 -3.72 -0.91
C LEU A 179 4.61 -4.06 0.41
N GLY A 180 4.93 -3.05 1.24
CA GLY A 180 5.59 -3.24 2.53
C GLY A 180 7.09 -3.56 2.42
N GLY A 181 7.61 -4.30 3.39
CA GLY A 181 9.02 -4.63 3.51
C GLY A 181 9.40 -5.98 2.91
N SER A 182 10.71 -6.22 2.77
CA SER A 182 11.32 -7.51 2.40
C SER A 182 10.89 -8.07 1.03
N GLY A 183 10.51 -7.19 0.08
CA GLY A 183 10.00 -7.58 -1.24
C GLY A 183 10.97 -8.44 -2.04
N SER A 184 12.28 -8.13 -2.06
CA SER A 184 13.30 -8.93 -2.73
C SER A 184 13.47 -10.34 -2.17
N ARG A 185 12.86 -10.61 -0.99
CA ARG A 185 12.85 -11.92 -0.32
C ARG A 185 11.50 -12.64 -0.46
N GLY A 186 10.66 -12.20 -1.42
CA GLY A 186 9.40 -12.84 -1.76
C GLY A 186 8.20 -12.41 -0.92
N TYR A 187 8.29 -11.27 -0.20
CA TYR A 187 7.16 -10.74 0.56
C TYR A 187 6.36 -9.73 -0.26
N GLY A 188 5.11 -9.53 0.14
CA GLY A 188 4.31 -8.39 -0.25
C GLY A 188 3.82 -8.36 -1.70
N ARG A 189 3.84 -9.49 -2.43
CA ARG A 189 3.13 -9.54 -3.70
C ARG A 189 1.63 -9.44 -3.44
N VAL A 190 0.99 -8.58 -4.19
CA VAL A 190 -0.44 -8.32 -4.07
C VAL A 190 -1.10 -8.35 -5.45
N LYS A 191 -2.41 -8.55 -5.45
CA LYS A 191 -3.27 -8.43 -6.64
C LYS A 191 -4.41 -7.48 -6.32
N ILE A 192 -4.76 -6.64 -7.28
CA ILE A 192 -5.90 -5.73 -7.16
C ILE A 192 -7.02 -6.26 -8.07
N MET A 193 -8.18 -6.46 -7.48
CA MET A 193 -9.35 -7.07 -8.14
C MET A 193 -10.58 -6.20 -7.97
N ASP A 194 -11.59 -6.45 -8.80
CA ASP A 194 -12.94 -5.89 -8.67
C ASP A 194 -12.94 -4.36 -8.58
N ILE A 195 -12.19 -3.72 -9.48
CA ILE A 195 -12.11 -2.26 -9.52
C ILE A 195 -13.41 -1.70 -10.07
N HIS A 196 -14.09 -0.87 -9.27
CA HIS A 196 -15.27 -0.11 -9.63
C HIS A 196 -15.00 1.38 -9.47
N VAL A 197 -15.54 2.16 -10.37
CA VAL A 197 -15.41 3.62 -10.39
C VAL A 197 -16.82 4.20 -10.47
N GLU A 198 -17.19 5.03 -9.48
CA GLU A 198 -18.52 5.64 -9.45
C GLU A 198 -18.47 7.08 -8.93
N PRO A 199 -19.21 8.01 -9.53
CA PRO A 199 -19.38 9.35 -8.97
C PRO A 199 -20.20 9.25 -7.68
N VAL A 200 -19.76 9.93 -6.62
CA VAL A 200 -20.42 9.93 -5.31
C VAL A 200 -20.89 11.33 -4.90
N ILE A 201 -20.31 12.38 -5.46
CA ILE A 201 -20.71 13.78 -5.27
C ILE A 201 -20.58 14.50 -6.61
N GLY A 202 -21.60 15.27 -6.98
CA GLY A 202 -21.66 16.00 -8.23
C GLY A 202 -21.87 15.10 -9.45
N GLU A 203 -21.96 15.72 -10.61
CA GLU A 203 -22.07 15.02 -11.89
C GLU A 203 -20.73 15.09 -12.61
N VAL A 204 -20.36 13.99 -13.27
CA VAL A 204 -19.16 13.84 -14.11
C VAL A 204 -19.67 13.32 -15.45
N SER A 205 -19.39 14.05 -16.54
CA SER A 205 -19.82 13.73 -17.91
C SER A 205 -18.87 12.71 -18.59
#